data_04f13057a7a3d54c75d055e4e1e8893b
#
_entry.id   04f13057a7a3d54c75d055e4e1e8893b
#
_cell.length_a   1.000
_cell.length_b   1.000
_cell.length_c   1.000
_cell.angle_alpha   90.00
_cell.angle_beta   90.00
_cell.angle_gamma   90.00
#
_symmetry.space_group_name_H-M   'P 1'
#
loop_
_entity.id
_entity.type
_entity.pdbx_description
1 polymer ?
#
loop_
_entity_poly.entity_id
_entity_poly.type
_entity_poly.pdbx_seq_one_letter_code
_entity_poly.pdbx_strand_id
1 'polypeptide(L)'
;MTLVRCTIFTRVANFCRKVLGQSDTPTAETSATQTGPIIIPREHHGISRKDISENALKVLYRLHKAGYEAYLVGGGVRDLLLGKHPKDFDVSTNATPEQVRRLFRNCRLVGRRFRLAHVLFGEEVIEVATFRGHHSHEEAEDDLQPQQSTQSDGGMLLRDNVYGNIDEDAQRRDFTVNGLYYNIADFSIRDYANGVEDLHNRVLRLIGDPQTRYREDPVRMLRAIRFAVKLEMTLTPETADPIPELAYLLHSIPPARLFEESLKLLQAGYGLQTYKLLRQYNLFQQLFPTIAAGFTQHEDSQLERMLERVLHNTDVRIQEGKRVNPAFLFATMLWYPLAERAHEIAHESGLTYYDAFMLAMNDILDEQCKTLAIPRRLTTLIRDIWMLQLRLPRRQGKKALRLLEHPKFRAGFDLLELRAGLEGRELQTLVQWWADFQASNGDQRNDLMRDLGREGGNSSDKPRRPRRPHFRRRRPAAKKAVE
;
A
#
# COMPACT_ATOMS: atom_id res chain seq x y z
N MET A 1 -30.50 10.22 10.33
CA MET A 1 -29.63 9.04 10.45
C MET A 1 -28.62 9.11 11.63
N THR A 2 -28.53 10.20 12.33
CA THR A 2 -27.49 10.45 13.37
C THR A 2 -27.89 9.98 14.79
N LEU A 3 -29.17 9.82 15.10
CA LEU A 3 -29.67 9.49 16.44
C LEU A 3 -29.57 7.98 16.80
N VAL A 4 -29.59 7.06 15.83
CA VAL A 4 -29.53 5.61 16.10
C VAL A 4 -28.09 5.16 16.40
N ARG A 5 -27.06 5.84 15.85
CA ARG A 5 -25.64 5.53 16.10
C ARG A 5 -25.22 5.80 17.56
N CYS A 6 -25.78 6.82 18.19
CA CYS A 6 -25.43 7.20 19.56
C CYS A 6 -25.91 6.14 20.60
N THR A 7 -27.05 5.47 20.35
CA THR A 7 -27.67 4.57 21.30
C THR A 7 -26.97 3.22 21.47
N ILE A 8 -26.34 2.72 20.41
CA ILE A 8 -25.66 1.41 20.45
C ILE A 8 -24.32 1.52 21.21
N PHE A 9 -23.53 2.54 20.94
CA PHE A 9 -22.27 2.77 21.66
C PHE A 9 -22.49 3.10 23.14
N THR A 10 -23.58 3.81 23.49
CA THR A 10 -23.92 4.09 24.88
C THR A 10 -24.29 2.82 25.65
N ARG A 11 -24.93 1.84 25.01
CA ARG A 11 -25.27 0.56 25.63
C ARG A 11 -24.05 -0.31 25.89
N VAL A 12 -23.11 -0.38 24.92
CA VAL A 12 -21.86 -1.13 25.05
C VAL A 12 -20.97 -0.47 26.13
N ALA A 13 -20.84 0.86 26.12
CA ALA A 13 -20.07 1.58 27.13
C ALA A 13 -20.62 1.44 28.54
N ASN A 14 -21.96 1.46 28.71
CA ASN A 14 -22.60 1.24 30.00
C ASN A 14 -22.47 -0.22 30.50
N PHE A 15 -22.44 -1.18 29.57
CA PHE A 15 -22.18 -2.58 29.91
C PHE A 15 -20.74 -2.78 30.36
N CYS A 16 -19.75 -2.25 29.61
CA CYS A 16 -18.34 -2.31 30.00
C CYS A 16 -18.10 -1.66 31.36
N ARG A 17 -18.69 -0.48 31.64
CA ARG A 17 -18.62 0.16 32.97
C ARG A 17 -19.22 -0.71 34.08
N LYS A 18 -20.35 -1.37 33.82
CA LYS A 18 -21.04 -2.23 34.80
C LYS A 18 -20.30 -3.54 35.06
N VAL A 19 -19.63 -4.09 34.07
CA VAL A 19 -18.82 -5.32 34.17
C VAL A 19 -17.45 -5.05 34.81
N LEU A 20 -16.88 -3.85 34.59
CA LEU A 20 -15.55 -3.44 35.12
C LEU A 20 -15.62 -2.86 36.55
N GLY A 21 -16.78 -2.81 37.20
CA GLY A 21 -16.93 -2.53 38.65
C GLY A 21 -16.37 -1.20 39.12
N GLN A 22 -16.47 -0.11 38.31
CA GLN A 22 -16.06 1.22 38.77
C GLN A 22 -17.06 1.78 39.78
N SER A 23 -16.73 1.64 41.06
CA SER A 23 -17.24 2.49 42.14
C SER A 23 -16.34 3.73 42.25
N ASP A 24 -16.98 4.90 42.38
CA ASP A 24 -16.32 6.19 42.53
C ASP A 24 -15.47 6.27 43.81
N THR A 25 -14.19 5.93 43.73
CA THR A 25 -13.13 6.41 44.67
C THR A 25 -11.74 6.06 44.08
N PRO A 26 -10.76 6.97 44.08
CA PRO A 26 -9.45 6.69 43.57
C PRO A 26 -8.56 6.07 44.65
N THR A 27 -8.47 4.77 44.70
CA THR A 27 -7.42 4.04 45.43
C THR A 27 -6.63 3.22 44.41
N ALA A 28 -5.33 3.46 44.34
CA ALA A 28 -4.41 2.71 43.56
C ALA A 28 -4.34 1.27 44.10
N GLU A 29 -5.08 0.36 43.48
CA GLU A 29 -4.93 -1.07 43.71
C GLU A 29 -4.55 -1.74 42.38
N THR A 30 -3.49 -2.50 42.47
CA THR A 30 -2.91 -3.39 41.49
C THR A 30 -4.01 -4.18 40.78
N SER A 31 -4.11 -4.02 39.45
CA SER A 31 -5.06 -4.72 38.62
C SER A 31 -4.82 -6.23 38.69
N ALA A 32 -5.69 -6.93 39.38
CA ALA A 32 -5.81 -8.38 39.28
C ALA A 32 -6.16 -8.73 37.83
N THR A 33 -5.31 -9.46 37.17
CA THR A 33 -5.49 -10.02 35.82
C THR A 33 -6.78 -10.84 35.79
N GLN A 34 -7.81 -10.32 35.11
CA GLN A 34 -8.97 -11.14 34.76
C GLN A 34 -8.52 -12.24 33.80
N THR A 35 -8.50 -13.47 34.27
CA THR A 35 -8.11 -14.64 33.49
C THR A 35 -9.27 -15.13 32.64
N GLY A 36 -9.64 -14.41 31.56
CA GLY A 36 -10.67 -14.83 30.61
C GLY A 36 -11.18 -13.69 29.72
N PRO A 37 -11.87 -14.01 28.61
CA PRO A 37 -12.41 -12.99 27.71
C PRO A 37 -13.61 -12.27 28.34
N ILE A 38 -13.78 -11.01 28.00
CA ILE A 38 -15.03 -10.29 28.23
C ILE A 38 -16.04 -10.82 27.21
N ILE A 39 -17.13 -11.39 27.69
CA ILE A 39 -18.21 -11.90 26.82
C ILE A 39 -19.30 -10.84 26.71
N ILE A 40 -19.52 -10.34 25.49
CA ILE A 40 -20.57 -9.37 25.20
C ILE A 40 -21.72 -10.11 24.55
N PRO A 41 -22.88 -10.28 25.26
CA PRO A 41 -24.01 -11.00 24.75
C PRO A 41 -24.69 -10.28 23.58
N ARG A 42 -25.48 -11.02 22.80
CA ARG A 42 -26.16 -10.53 21.59
C ARG A 42 -26.97 -9.23 21.82
N GLU A 43 -27.56 -9.05 22.97
CA GLU A 43 -28.36 -7.90 23.32
C GLU A 43 -27.57 -6.61 23.55
N HIS A 44 -26.24 -6.70 23.74
CA HIS A 44 -25.38 -5.58 24.06
C HIS A 44 -24.53 -5.10 22.88
N HIS A 45 -24.68 -5.69 21.68
CA HIS A 45 -23.99 -5.23 20.47
C HIS A 45 -24.91 -5.16 19.26
N GLY A 46 -24.51 -4.38 18.22
CA GLY A 46 -25.32 -4.13 17.04
C GLY A 46 -25.13 -5.11 15.88
N ILE A 47 -24.23 -6.10 15.99
CA ILE A 47 -23.92 -7.01 14.87
C ILE A 47 -25.16 -7.86 14.53
N SER A 48 -25.62 -7.80 13.29
CA SER A 48 -26.68 -8.64 12.76
C SER A 48 -26.12 -9.63 11.73
N ARG A 49 -26.65 -10.85 11.72
CA ARG A 49 -26.32 -11.84 10.66
C ARG A 49 -26.63 -11.34 9.25
N LYS A 50 -27.55 -10.38 9.10
CA LYS A 50 -27.87 -9.75 7.81
C LYS A 50 -26.71 -8.92 7.25
N ASP A 51 -25.78 -8.47 8.12
CA ASP A 51 -24.63 -7.67 7.76
C ASP A 51 -23.39 -8.54 7.48
N ILE A 52 -23.51 -9.87 7.69
CA ILE A 52 -22.45 -10.86 7.41
C ILE A 52 -22.78 -11.53 6.07
N SER A 53 -21.73 -11.73 5.23
CA SER A 53 -21.88 -12.44 3.95
C SER A 53 -22.54 -13.81 4.14
N GLU A 54 -23.47 -14.16 3.25
CA GLU A 54 -24.11 -15.49 3.26
C GLU A 54 -23.11 -16.62 3.18
N ASN A 55 -22.01 -16.43 2.43
CA ASN A 55 -20.98 -17.45 2.27
C ASN A 55 -20.14 -17.57 3.55
N ALA A 56 -19.82 -16.47 4.23
CA ALA A 56 -19.20 -16.51 5.55
C ALA A 56 -20.10 -17.24 6.57
N LEU A 57 -21.41 -16.96 6.59
CA LEU A 57 -22.36 -17.69 7.42
C LEU A 57 -22.40 -19.19 7.09
N LYS A 58 -22.39 -19.57 5.80
CA LYS A 58 -22.34 -20.98 5.39
C LYS A 58 -21.10 -21.69 5.94
N VAL A 59 -19.93 -21.01 5.90
CA VAL A 59 -18.68 -21.55 6.43
C VAL A 59 -18.77 -21.72 7.95
N LEU A 60 -19.17 -20.69 8.67
CA LEU A 60 -19.31 -20.70 10.12
C LEU A 60 -20.26 -21.82 10.60
N TYR A 61 -21.48 -21.89 10.04
CA TYR A 61 -22.45 -22.91 10.42
C TYR A 61 -22.00 -24.32 10.05
N ARG A 62 -21.29 -24.49 8.94
CA ARG A 62 -20.81 -25.84 8.54
C ARG A 62 -19.70 -26.35 9.45
N LEU A 63 -18.77 -25.47 9.88
CA LEU A 63 -17.77 -25.79 10.87
C LEU A 63 -18.41 -26.14 12.22
N HIS A 64 -19.35 -25.30 12.69
CA HIS A 64 -20.06 -25.52 13.94
C HIS A 64 -20.86 -26.84 13.96
N LYS A 65 -21.58 -27.14 12.88
CA LYS A 65 -22.31 -28.42 12.73
C LYS A 65 -21.41 -29.64 12.69
N ALA A 66 -20.16 -29.49 12.28
CA ALA A 66 -19.17 -30.56 12.29
C ALA A 66 -18.48 -30.73 13.64
N GLY A 67 -18.89 -29.96 14.68
CA GLY A 67 -18.36 -30.02 16.04
C GLY A 67 -17.11 -29.18 16.27
N TYR A 68 -16.76 -28.27 15.35
CA TYR A 68 -15.66 -27.34 15.50
C TYR A 68 -16.13 -26.00 16.06
N GLU A 69 -15.26 -25.35 16.81
CA GLU A 69 -15.44 -23.94 17.15
C GLU A 69 -15.30 -23.09 15.88
N ALA A 70 -16.15 -22.08 15.73
CA ALA A 70 -16.14 -21.21 14.55
C ALA A 70 -16.50 -19.78 14.93
N TYR A 71 -15.59 -18.87 14.66
CA TYR A 71 -15.73 -17.45 14.96
C TYR A 71 -15.47 -16.61 13.71
N LEU A 72 -16.33 -15.59 13.50
CA LEU A 72 -15.94 -14.47 12.66
C LEU A 72 -14.96 -13.63 13.44
N VAL A 73 -13.87 -13.13 12.78
CA VAL A 73 -12.76 -12.53 13.51
C VAL A 73 -12.21 -11.26 12.87
N GLY A 74 -11.44 -10.53 13.65
CA GLY A 74 -10.57 -9.46 13.14
C GLY A 74 -11.32 -8.27 12.56
N GLY A 75 -10.85 -7.84 11.39
CA GLY A 75 -11.38 -6.65 10.71
C GLY A 75 -12.87 -6.68 10.43
N GLY A 76 -13.43 -7.86 10.12
CA GLY A 76 -14.87 -8.05 9.89
C GLY A 76 -15.70 -7.69 11.12
N VAL A 77 -15.34 -8.21 12.30
CA VAL A 77 -16.06 -7.93 13.55
C VAL A 77 -15.94 -6.46 13.94
N ARG A 78 -14.72 -5.90 13.87
CA ARG A 78 -14.46 -4.48 14.13
C ARG A 78 -15.30 -3.57 13.22
N ASP A 79 -15.30 -3.82 11.93
CA ASP A 79 -16.00 -2.97 10.96
C ASP A 79 -17.53 -3.06 11.17
N LEU A 80 -18.08 -4.23 11.49
CA LEU A 80 -19.49 -4.41 11.86
C LEU A 80 -19.85 -3.63 13.15
N LEU A 81 -18.99 -3.65 14.17
CA LEU A 81 -19.19 -2.86 15.40
C LEU A 81 -19.17 -1.35 15.12
N LEU A 82 -18.35 -0.91 14.17
CA LEU A 82 -18.32 0.49 13.72
C LEU A 82 -19.50 0.86 12.79
N GLY A 83 -20.43 -0.07 12.51
CA GLY A 83 -21.54 0.13 11.60
C GLY A 83 -21.13 0.27 10.14
N LYS A 84 -19.96 -0.27 9.77
CA LYS A 84 -19.44 -0.33 8.40
C LYS A 84 -19.77 -1.71 7.80
N HIS A 85 -19.79 -1.79 6.46
CA HIS A 85 -19.89 -3.07 5.76
C HIS A 85 -18.47 -3.59 5.45
N PRO A 86 -18.05 -4.72 6.05
CA PRO A 86 -16.77 -5.35 5.73
C PRO A 86 -16.73 -5.78 4.26
N LYS A 87 -15.54 -5.68 3.66
CA LYS A 87 -15.32 -6.22 2.31
C LYS A 87 -14.98 -7.70 2.35
N ASP A 88 -14.26 -8.13 3.40
CA ASP A 88 -13.75 -9.48 3.56
C ASP A 88 -14.17 -10.00 4.93
N PHE A 89 -14.43 -11.30 5.02
CA PHE A 89 -14.84 -11.99 6.22
C PHE A 89 -13.86 -13.13 6.52
N ASP A 90 -13.15 -13.01 7.63
CA ASP A 90 -12.18 -13.99 8.10
C ASP A 90 -12.81 -14.87 9.19
N VAL A 91 -12.55 -16.16 9.14
CA VAL A 91 -13.04 -17.14 10.11
C VAL A 91 -11.84 -17.76 10.83
N SER A 92 -11.92 -17.88 12.17
CA SER A 92 -10.99 -18.67 12.97
C SER A 92 -11.71 -19.87 13.59
N THR A 93 -10.99 -21.01 13.67
CA THR A 93 -11.53 -22.29 14.13
C THR A 93 -10.45 -23.14 14.80
N ASN A 94 -10.86 -24.12 15.62
CA ASN A 94 -9.95 -25.17 16.11
C ASN A 94 -9.77 -26.31 15.10
N ALA A 95 -10.48 -26.30 13.94
CA ALA A 95 -10.25 -27.26 12.87
C ALA A 95 -8.90 -26.99 12.17
N THR A 96 -8.10 -28.04 11.92
CA THR A 96 -6.87 -27.92 11.14
C THR A 96 -7.17 -27.60 9.67
N PRO A 97 -6.24 -27.01 8.91
CA PRO A 97 -6.47 -26.70 7.49
C PRO A 97 -6.89 -27.93 6.67
N GLU A 98 -6.37 -29.10 7.00
CA GLU A 98 -6.72 -30.37 6.35
C GLU A 98 -8.15 -30.81 6.68
N GLN A 99 -8.60 -30.57 7.91
CA GLN A 99 -9.98 -30.84 8.33
C GLN A 99 -10.94 -29.89 7.62
N VAL A 100 -10.61 -28.58 7.55
CA VAL A 100 -11.38 -27.62 6.77
C VAL A 100 -11.48 -28.03 5.31
N ARG A 101 -10.38 -28.46 4.69
CA ARG A 101 -10.36 -28.94 3.30
C ARG A 101 -11.25 -30.19 3.09
N ARG A 102 -11.37 -31.06 4.10
CA ARG A 102 -12.26 -32.24 4.02
C ARG A 102 -13.73 -31.84 4.07
N LEU A 103 -14.06 -30.77 4.85
CA LEU A 103 -15.41 -30.26 4.97
C LEU A 103 -15.89 -29.53 3.72
N PHE A 104 -14.99 -28.82 3.02
CA PHE A 104 -15.32 -27.96 1.89
C PHE A 104 -14.64 -28.44 0.60
N ARG A 105 -15.42 -28.93 -0.36
CA ARG A 105 -14.88 -29.38 -1.68
C ARG A 105 -14.23 -28.24 -2.47
N ASN A 106 -14.70 -27.02 -2.28
CA ASN A 106 -14.21 -25.78 -2.90
C ASN A 106 -13.11 -25.09 -2.07
N CYS A 107 -12.34 -25.83 -1.30
CA CYS A 107 -11.28 -25.31 -0.44
C CYS A 107 -9.89 -25.52 -1.06
N ARG A 108 -9.04 -24.47 -0.99
CA ARG A 108 -7.61 -24.54 -1.32
C ARG A 108 -6.77 -24.14 -0.11
N LEU A 109 -5.70 -24.89 0.12
CA LEU A 109 -4.73 -24.54 1.16
C LEU A 109 -3.67 -23.61 0.57
N VAL A 110 -3.43 -22.46 1.20
CA VAL A 110 -2.49 -21.42 0.78
C VAL A 110 -1.57 -21.02 1.90
N GLY A 111 -0.44 -20.40 1.54
CA GLY A 111 0.54 -19.88 2.50
C GLY A 111 1.61 -20.90 2.89
N ARG A 112 2.88 -20.43 2.92
CA ARG A 112 4.05 -21.21 3.39
C ARG A 112 4.40 -20.87 4.84
N ARG A 113 4.34 -19.59 5.19
CA ARG A 113 4.62 -19.07 6.55
C ARG A 113 3.43 -19.35 7.47
N PHE A 114 2.23 -19.10 6.97
CA PHE A 114 0.95 -19.27 7.65
C PHE A 114 0.02 -20.07 6.75
N ARG A 115 -0.34 -21.27 7.15
CA ARG A 115 -1.22 -22.13 6.37
C ARG A 115 -2.67 -21.75 6.61
N LEU A 116 -3.35 -21.30 5.56
CA LEU A 116 -4.75 -20.87 5.57
C LEU A 116 -5.56 -21.77 4.64
N ALA A 117 -6.84 -21.94 4.96
CA ALA A 117 -7.80 -22.59 4.08
C ALA A 117 -8.68 -21.52 3.42
N HIS A 118 -8.56 -21.35 2.11
CA HIS A 118 -9.42 -20.48 1.31
C HIS A 118 -10.62 -21.28 0.80
N VAL A 119 -11.82 -20.93 1.27
CA VAL A 119 -13.08 -21.49 0.77
C VAL A 119 -13.64 -20.58 -0.31
N LEU A 120 -13.76 -21.07 -1.54
CA LEU A 120 -14.04 -20.27 -2.74
C LEU A 120 -15.53 -20.32 -3.10
N PHE A 121 -16.18 -19.16 -3.23
CA PHE A 121 -17.57 -19.02 -3.68
C PHE A 121 -17.64 -18.08 -4.88
N GLY A 122 -17.28 -18.57 -6.05
CA GLY A 122 -17.13 -17.72 -7.25
C GLY A 122 -16.02 -16.70 -7.07
N GLU A 123 -16.35 -15.43 -7.02
CA GLU A 123 -15.40 -14.33 -6.80
C GLU A 123 -15.09 -14.09 -5.31
N GLU A 124 -15.96 -14.53 -4.41
CA GLU A 124 -15.77 -14.36 -2.97
C GLU A 124 -14.93 -15.48 -2.39
N VAL A 125 -13.94 -15.13 -1.57
CA VAL A 125 -13.06 -16.05 -0.85
C VAL A 125 -13.24 -15.83 0.63
N ILE A 126 -13.60 -16.90 1.37
CA ILE A 126 -13.62 -16.87 2.83
C ILE A 126 -12.33 -17.48 3.35
N GLU A 127 -11.52 -16.69 4.03
CA GLU A 127 -10.29 -17.15 4.66
C GLU A 127 -10.61 -17.83 5.99
N VAL A 128 -10.15 -19.08 6.15
CA VAL A 128 -10.33 -19.84 7.39
C VAL A 128 -8.94 -20.14 7.96
N ALA A 129 -8.68 -19.60 9.15
CA ALA A 129 -7.47 -19.81 9.92
C ALA A 129 -7.72 -20.79 11.07
N THR A 130 -6.79 -21.70 11.31
CA THR A 130 -6.75 -22.50 12.55
C THR A 130 -6.20 -21.65 13.67
N PHE A 131 -6.72 -21.77 14.90
CA PHE A 131 -6.17 -21.11 16.07
C PHE A 131 -4.70 -21.42 16.24
N ARG A 132 -3.91 -20.41 16.58
CA ARG A 132 -2.44 -20.51 16.70
C ARG A 132 -2.03 -20.49 18.15
N GLY A 133 -1.11 -21.39 18.50
CA GLY A 133 -0.56 -21.53 19.84
C GLY A 133 0.71 -20.68 20.04
N HIS A 134 1.12 -20.56 21.31
CA HIS A 134 2.39 -19.96 21.69
C HIS A 134 3.56 -20.91 21.37
N HIS A 135 4.73 -20.32 21.11
CA HIS A 135 5.99 -21.05 21.07
C HIS A 135 6.53 -21.19 22.49
N SER A 136 6.37 -22.36 23.11
CA SER A 136 7.13 -22.69 24.33
C SER A 136 8.56 -23.04 23.91
N HIS A 137 9.53 -22.35 24.45
CA HIS A 137 10.97 -22.65 24.27
C HIS A 137 11.42 -23.97 24.92
N GLU A 138 10.53 -24.72 25.59
CA GLU A 138 10.89 -25.85 26.46
C GLU A 138 10.78 -27.24 25.83
N GLU A 139 10.33 -27.38 24.55
CA GLU A 139 10.17 -28.72 23.94
C GLU A 139 10.96 -28.86 22.60
N ALA A 140 12.26 -28.68 22.66
CA ALA A 140 13.17 -28.91 21.53
C ALA A 140 14.10 -30.12 21.73
N GLU A 141 13.60 -31.22 22.27
CA GLU A 141 14.38 -32.47 22.40
C GLU A 141 13.80 -33.67 21.65
N ASP A 142 12.86 -33.48 20.71
CA ASP A 142 12.38 -34.61 19.88
C ASP A 142 12.73 -34.36 18.39
N ASP A 143 13.87 -34.93 17.98
CA ASP A 143 14.58 -34.72 16.71
C ASP A 143 13.88 -35.31 15.46
N LEU A 144 12.59 -35.62 15.48
CA LEU A 144 11.92 -36.35 14.40
C LEU A 144 10.71 -35.64 13.77
N GLN A 145 10.39 -34.37 14.18
CA GLN A 145 9.33 -33.61 13.50
C GLN A 145 9.90 -32.41 12.72
N PRO A 146 9.44 -32.12 11.49
CA PRO A 146 9.88 -30.93 10.77
C PRO A 146 9.53 -29.69 11.59
N GLN A 147 10.52 -28.85 11.89
CA GLN A 147 10.40 -27.62 12.69
C GLN A 147 9.17 -26.82 12.25
N GLN A 148 8.13 -26.81 13.07
CA GLN A 148 6.86 -26.12 12.80
C GLN A 148 6.97 -24.61 13.03
N SER A 149 7.97 -24.19 13.77
CA SER A 149 8.29 -22.79 14.07
C SER A 149 9.77 -22.50 13.91
N THR A 150 10.09 -21.32 13.39
CA THR A 150 11.47 -20.85 13.24
C THR A 150 11.51 -19.35 13.45
N GLN A 151 12.42 -18.88 14.32
CA GLN A 151 12.75 -17.46 14.52
C GLN A 151 14.14 -17.16 13.98
N SER A 152 14.37 -15.90 13.53
CA SER A 152 15.71 -15.39 13.25
C SER A 152 16.42 -14.98 14.54
N ASP A 153 17.75 -14.80 14.48
CA ASP A 153 18.56 -14.30 15.61
C ASP A 153 18.07 -12.95 16.16
N GLY A 154 17.35 -12.17 15.38
CA GLY A 154 16.71 -10.90 15.77
C GLY A 154 15.29 -11.03 16.34
N GLY A 155 14.79 -12.25 16.58
CA GLY A 155 13.45 -12.50 17.12
C GLY A 155 12.31 -12.52 16.09
N MET A 156 12.60 -12.37 14.78
CA MET A 156 11.58 -12.36 13.72
C MET A 156 11.04 -13.77 13.46
N LEU A 157 9.72 -13.93 13.45
CA LEU A 157 9.04 -15.19 13.14
C LEU A 157 9.14 -15.52 11.64
N LEU A 158 9.81 -16.60 11.27
CA LEU A 158 9.99 -17.08 9.91
C LEU A 158 8.92 -18.12 9.50
N ARG A 159 8.55 -19.01 10.41
CA ARG A 159 7.45 -19.96 10.29
C ARG A 159 6.61 -19.95 11.56
N ASP A 160 5.31 -20.20 11.43
CA ASP A 160 4.37 -20.12 12.53
C ASP A 160 3.13 -20.95 12.21
N ASN A 161 3.29 -22.28 12.28
CA ASN A 161 2.21 -23.26 12.05
C ASN A 161 1.95 -24.09 13.33
N VAL A 162 2.23 -23.51 14.50
CA VAL A 162 1.85 -24.12 15.78
C VAL A 162 0.39 -23.81 16.03
N TYR A 163 -0.43 -24.85 16.23
CA TYR A 163 -1.85 -24.73 16.50
C TYR A 163 -2.09 -24.73 18.02
N GLY A 164 -3.07 -23.94 18.44
CA GLY A 164 -3.41 -23.75 19.84
C GLY A 164 -4.91 -23.57 20.07
N ASN A 165 -5.26 -22.92 21.15
CA ASN A 165 -6.61 -22.56 21.51
C ASN A 165 -6.94 -21.11 21.15
N ILE A 166 -8.17 -20.70 21.38
CA ILE A 166 -8.65 -19.35 21.05
C ILE A 166 -7.97 -18.26 21.88
N ASP A 167 -7.62 -18.55 23.14
CA ASP A 167 -6.96 -17.59 24.05
C ASP A 167 -5.55 -17.27 23.53
N GLU A 168 -4.82 -18.29 23.12
CA GLU A 168 -3.48 -18.15 22.52
C GLU A 168 -3.55 -17.41 21.17
N ASP A 169 -4.54 -17.75 20.32
CA ASP A 169 -4.75 -17.06 19.03
C ASP A 169 -5.04 -15.57 19.23
N ALA A 170 -5.83 -15.22 20.25
CA ALA A 170 -6.17 -13.84 20.55
C ALA A 170 -4.94 -13.03 21.01
N GLN A 171 -4.08 -13.59 21.87
CA GLN A 171 -2.87 -12.92 22.35
C GLN A 171 -1.84 -12.68 21.25
N ARG A 172 -1.88 -13.45 20.17
CA ARG A 172 -0.95 -13.33 19.03
C ARG A 172 -1.41 -12.36 17.95
N ARG A 173 -2.64 -11.85 18.00
CA ARG A 173 -3.14 -10.84 17.08
C ARG A 173 -2.39 -9.53 17.23
N ASP A 174 -2.51 -8.67 16.23
CA ASP A 174 -1.77 -7.40 16.20
C ASP A 174 -2.35 -6.34 17.15
N PHE A 175 -3.57 -5.91 16.93
CA PHE A 175 -4.20 -4.83 17.68
C PHE A 175 -5.44 -5.30 18.42
N THR A 176 -5.71 -4.70 19.58
CA THR A 176 -6.87 -5.00 20.42
C THR A 176 -8.16 -4.96 19.64
N VAL A 177 -8.35 -3.94 18.81
CA VAL A 177 -9.52 -3.75 17.94
C VAL A 177 -9.69 -4.85 16.86
N ASN A 178 -8.66 -5.63 16.61
CA ASN A 178 -8.68 -6.79 15.71
C ASN A 178 -8.70 -8.13 16.49
N GLY A 179 -8.59 -8.08 17.82
CA GLY A 179 -8.63 -9.24 18.72
C GLY A 179 -10.06 -9.65 19.13
N LEU A 180 -11.05 -9.38 18.27
CA LEU A 180 -12.46 -9.60 18.56
C LEU A 180 -12.96 -10.83 17.79
N TYR A 181 -13.75 -11.68 18.49
CA TYR A 181 -14.29 -12.93 17.98
C TYR A 181 -15.82 -12.97 18.13
N TYR A 182 -16.53 -13.00 17.01
CA TYR A 182 -17.98 -13.17 17.02
C TYR A 182 -18.34 -14.65 16.93
N ASN A 183 -18.96 -15.19 17.96
CA ASN A 183 -19.35 -16.59 18.07
C ASN A 183 -20.65 -16.87 17.34
N ILE A 184 -20.63 -17.84 16.42
CA ILE A 184 -21.84 -18.23 15.68
C ILE A 184 -22.80 -19.10 16.49
N ALA A 185 -22.35 -19.70 17.60
CA ALA A 185 -23.17 -20.60 18.42
C ALA A 185 -24.16 -19.84 19.28
N ASP A 186 -23.74 -18.76 19.92
CA ASP A 186 -24.52 -17.95 20.87
C ASP A 186 -24.66 -16.48 20.47
N PHE A 187 -24.01 -16.10 19.33
CA PHE A 187 -24.01 -14.75 18.80
C PHE A 187 -23.35 -13.70 19.72
N SER A 188 -22.54 -14.14 20.69
CA SER A 188 -21.76 -13.27 21.56
C SER A 188 -20.49 -12.78 20.86
N ILE A 189 -19.90 -11.69 21.38
CA ILE A 189 -18.56 -11.27 21.06
C ILE A 189 -17.64 -11.64 22.22
N ARG A 190 -16.52 -12.29 21.92
CA ARG A 190 -15.44 -12.54 22.88
C ARG A 190 -14.33 -11.55 22.64
N ASP A 191 -14.01 -10.77 23.66
CA ASP A 191 -12.97 -9.74 23.66
C ASP A 191 -11.89 -10.12 24.68
N TYR A 192 -10.70 -10.43 24.16
CA TYR A 192 -9.58 -10.89 24.98
C TYR A 192 -8.61 -9.78 25.38
N ALA A 193 -8.77 -8.58 24.81
CA ALA A 193 -7.76 -7.52 24.92
C ALA A 193 -8.35 -6.12 25.09
N ASN A 194 -9.60 -6.00 25.55
CA ASN A 194 -10.34 -4.74 25.68
C ASN A 194 -10.52 -3.98 24.34
N GLY A 195 -10.60 -4.71 23.23
CA GLY A 195 -10.70 -4.12 21.90
C GLY A 195 -12.00 -3.34 21.67
N VAL A 196 -13.10 -3.70 22.32
CA VAL A 196 -14.37 -2.96 22.22
C VAL A 196 -14.27 -1.60 22.93
N GLU A 197 -13.58 -1.52 24.05
CA GLU A 197 -13.32 -0.27 24.75
C GLU A 197 -12.40 0.64 23.93
N ASP A 198 -11.31 0.09 23.38
CA ASP A 198 -10.40 0.82 22.50
C ASP A 198 -11.12 1.33 21.22
N LEU A 199 -12.06 0.54 20.65
CA LEU A 199 -12.90 0.98 19.55
C LEU A 199 -13.77 2.18 19.95
N HIS A 200 -14.35 2.15 21.13
CA HIS A 200 -15.20 3.24 21.64
C HIS A 200 -14.37 4.51 21.87
N ASN A 201 -13.20 4.37 22.46
CA ASN A 201 -12.28 5.48 22.77
C ASN A 201 -11.47 5.97 21.55
N ARG A 202 -11.66 5.35 20.37
CA ARG A 202 -10.88 5.66 19.16
C ARG A 202 -9.38 5.53 19.35
N VAL A 203 -8.95 4.50 20.07
CA VAL A 203 -7.55 4.23 20.39
C VAL A 203 -7.10 2.96 19.69
N LEU A 204 -5.90 2.98 19.16
CA LEU A 204 -5.24 1.82 18.55
C LEU A 204 -4.09 1.35 19.44
N ARG A 205 -4.25 0.18 20.02
CA ARG A 205 -3.32 -0.45 20.96
C ARG A 205 -2.83 -1.77 20.39
N LEU A 206 -1.51 -2.00 20.46
CA LEU A 206 -0.90 -3.28 20.14
C LEU A 206 -1.14 -4.29 21.28
N ILE A 207 -1.44 -5.54 20.96
CA ILE A 207 -1.59 -6.61 21.95
C ILE A 207 -0.20 -7.11 22.38
N GLY A 208 0.04 -7.18 23.68
CA GLY A 208 1.33 -7.58 24.26
C GLY A 208 2.35 -6.44 24.33
N ASP A 209 3.60 -6.79 24.62
CA ASP A 209 4.69 -5.82 24.70
C ASP A 209 5.08 -5.28 23.31
N PRO A 210 4.94 -3.97 23.03
CA PRO A 210 5.17 -3.44 21.70
C PRO A 210 6.59 -3.65 21.17
N GLN A 211 7.62 -3.59 22.02
CA GLN A 211 8.99 -3.79 21.57
C GLN A 211 9.20 -5.22 21.06
N THR A 212 8.75 -6.21 21.83
CA THR A 212 8.80 -7.62 21.45
C THR A 212 7.98 -7.86 20.17
N ARG A 213 6.77 -7.34 20.13
CA ARG A 213 5.84 -7.55 19.01
C ARG A 213 6.33 -6.93 17.68
N TYR A 214 7.01 -5.78 17.74
CA TYR A 214 7.61 -5.15 16.55
C TYR A 214 8.86 -5.91 16.08
N ARG A 215 9.62 -6.53 16.99
CA ARG A 215 10.76 -7.40 16.63
C ARG A 215 10.30 -8.72 15.99
N GLU A 216 9.21 -9.31 16.45
CA GLU A 216 8.60 -10.50 15.83
C GLU A 216 8.12 -10.25 14.41
N ASP A 217 7.48 -9.10 14.15
CA ASP A 217 7.02 -8.68 12.82
C ASP A 217 7.06 -7.16 12.67
N PRO A 218 8.17 -6.61 12.16
CA PRO A 218 8.33 -5.16 11.95
C PRO A 218 7.24 -4.52 11.08
N VAL A 219 6.56 -5.29 10.22
CA VAL A 219 5.44 -4.80 9.41
C VAL A 219 4.26 -4.34 10.28
N ARG A 220 4.18 -4.78 11.55
CA ARG A 220 3.17 -4.26 12.48
C ARG A 220 3.28 -2.75 12.70
N MET A 221 4.46 -2.15 12.60
CA MET A 221 4.63 -0.68 12.64
C MET A 221 3.91 -0.02 11.46
N LEU A 222 4.07 -0.55 10.24
CA LEU A 222 3.36 -0.05 9.05
C LEU A 222 1.84 -0.25 9.18
N ARG A 223 1.43 -1.38 9.75
CA ARG A 223 0.01 -1.67 10.00
C ARG A 223 -0.59 -0.73 11.04
N ALA A 224 0.17 -0.37 12.10
CA ALA A 224 -0.23 0.60 13.10
C ALA A 224 -0.59 1.95 12.46
N ILE A 225 0.31 2.49 11.64
CA ILE A 225 0.08 3.73 10.91
C ILE A 225 -1.14 3.62 9.98
N ARG A 226 -1.22 2.54 9.21
CA ARG A 226 -2.34 2.32 8.29
C ARG A 226 -3.68 2.26 8.99
N PHE A 227 -3.77 1.55 10.10
CA PHE A 227 -5.02 1.43 10.85
C PHE A 227 -5.36 2.72 11.60
N ALA A 228 -4.37 3.42 12.18
CA ALA A 228 -4.58 4.71 12.80
C ALA A 228 -5.27 5.69 11.83
N VAL A 229 -4.74 5.81 10.61
CA VAL A 229 -5.31 6.70 9.59
C VAL A 229 -6.67 6.16 9.08
N LYS A 230 -6.74 4.88 8.65
CA LYS A 230 -7.96 4.31 8.06
C LYS A 230 -9.17 4.32 8.99
N LEU A 231 -8.93 4.13 10.29
CA LEU A 231 -9.97 4.03 11.30
C LEU A 231 -10.19 5.34 12.06
N GLU A 232 -9.36 6.36 11.78
CA GLU A 232 -9.37 7.64 12.49
C GLU A 232 -9.17 7.44 14.00
N MET A 233 -8.14 6.66 14.35
CA MET A 233 -7.78 6.29 15.72
C MET A 233 -6.41 6.85 16.09
N THR A 234 -6.21 7.16 17.36
CA THR A 234 -4.93 7.59 17.91
C THR A 234 -4.16 6.38 18.45
N LEU A 235 -2.87 6.31 18.11
CA LEU A 235 -1.97 5.31 18.72
C LEU A 235 -1.80 5.60 20.20
N THR A 236 -1.82 4.57 21.04
CA THR A 236 -1.41 4.73 22.45
C THR A 236 0.09 5.05 22.54
N PRO A 237 0.54 5.80 23.55
CA PRO A 237 1.96 6.07 23.72
C PRO A 237 2.82 4.82 23.72
N GLU A 238 2.41 3.76 24.42
CA GLU A 238 3.14 2.50 24.49
C GLU A 238 3.29 1.85 23.10
N THR A 239 2.28 1.99 22.23
CA THR A 239 2.31 1.48 20.85
C THR A 239 3.14 2.38 19.94
N ALA A 240 3.11 3.70 20.14
CA ALA A 240 3.70 4.70 19.26
C ALA A 240 5.20 4.92 19.53
N ASP A 241 5.59 5.05 20.80
CA ASP A 241 6.93 5.51 21.21
C ASP A 241 8.08 4.61 20.72
N PRO A 242 7.93 3.27 20.68
CA PRO A 242 9.00 2.41 20.17
C PRO A 242 9.20 2.46 18.64
N ILE A 243 8.23 2.99 17.86
CA ILE A 243 8.26 2.91 16.40
C ILE A 243 9.49 3.59 15.80
N PRO A 244 9.83 4.86 16.14
CA PRO A 244 10.98 5.53 15.52
C PRO A 244 12.31 4.82 15.78
N GLU A 245 12.49 4.25 16.97
CA GLU A 245 13.70 3.52 17.37
C GLU A 245 13.82 2.17 16.66
N LEU A 246 12.70 1.52 16.37
CA LEU A 246 12.64 0.19 15.75
C LEU A 246 12.41 0.23 14.23
N ALA A 247 12.24 1.40 13.64
CA ALA A 247 11.94 1.56 12.22
C ALA A 247 12.97 0.87 11.30
N TYR A 248 14.25 0.84 11.70
CA TYR A 248 15.33 0.16 10.97
C TYR A 248 15.10 -1.33 10.76
N LEU A 249 14.29 -1.98 11.61
CA LEU A 249 13.97 -3.41 11.48
C LEU A 249 13.21 -3.72 10.18
N LEU A 250 12.62 -2.72 9.52
CA LEU A 250 12.00 -2.90 8.20
C LEU A 250 12.99 -3.41 7.15
N HIS A 251 14.30 -3.12 7.30
CA HIS A 251 15.33 -3.64 6.39
C HIS A 251 15.48 -5.18 6.42
N SER A 252 15.01 -5.84 7.49
CA SER A 252 14.99 -7.30 7.60
C SER A 252 13.81 -7.95 6.87
N ILE A 253 12.83 -7.16 6.43
CA ILE A 253 11.63 -7.66 5.77
C ILE A 253 11.89 -7.86 4.28
N PRO A 254 11.43 -8.98 3.66
CA PRO A 254 11.58 -9.20 2.24
C PRO A 254 11.02 -8.02 1.42
N PRO A 255 11.78 -7.45 0.47
CA PRO A 255 11.39 -6.28 -0.32
C PRO A 255 10.05 -6.44 -1.07
N ALA A 256 9.70 -7.67 -1.46
CA ALA A 256 8.40 -7.94 -2.08
C ALA A 256 7.23 -7.70 -1.12
N ARG A 257 7.38 -8.09 0.16
CA ARG A 257 6.37 -7.84 1.19
C ARG A 257 6.24 -6.34 1.48
N LEU A 258 7.37 -5.62 1.57
CA LEU A 258 7.37 -4.17 1.77
C LEU A 258 6.69 -3.44 0.59
N PHE A 259 6.90 -3.91 -0.64
CA PHE A 259 6.23 -3.36 -1.81
C PHE A 259 4.71 -3.52 -1.70
N GLU A 260 4.20 -4.70 -1.35
CA GLU A 260 2.76 -4.93 -1.16
C GLU A 260 2.17 -4.05 -0.04
N GLU A 261 2.87 -3.92 1.08
CA GLU A 261 2.43 -3.03 2.18
C GLU A 261 2.48 -1.56 1.76
N SER A 262 3.48 -1.12 0.98
CA SER A 262 3.56 0.26 0.49
C SER A 262 2.35 0.64 -0.39
N LEU A 263 1.84 -0.30 -1.20
CA LEU A 263 0.62 -0.07 -1.97
C LEU A 263 -0.62 0.07 -1.06
N LYS A 264 -0.72 -0.75 -0.01
CA LYS A 264 -1.81 -0.65 0.98
C LYS A 264 -1.76 0.64 1.79
N LEU A 265 -0.57 1.20 2.00
CA LEU A 265 -0.36 2.48 2.69
C LEU A 265 -0.74 3.67 1.81
N LEU A 266 -0.30 3.67 0.55
CA LEU A 266 -0.36 4.84 -0.31
C LEU A 266 -1.54 4.85 -1.29
N GLN A 267 -2.23 3.71 -1.50
CA GLN A 267 -3.33 3.58 -2.46
C GLN A 267 -4.63 3.07 -1.82
N ALA A 268 -4.90 3.47 -0.58
CA ALA A 268 -6.13 3.13 0.13
C ALA A 268 -7.15 4.28 0.21
N GLY A 269 -6.86 5.44 -0.41
CA GLY A 269 -7.68 6.65 -0.34
C GLY A 269 -7.39 7.55 0.86
N TYR A 270 -6.27 7.28 1.56
CA TYR A 270 -5.76 8.04 2.72
C TYR A 270 -4.23 8.21 2.64
N GLY A 271 -3.66 8.15 1.43
CA GLY A 271 -2.21 8.11 1.20
C GLY A 271 -1.49 9.34 1.72
N LEU A 272 -2.07 10.53 1.57
CA LEU A 272 -1.48 11.78 2.06
C LEU A 272 -1.36 11.79 3.60
N GLN A 273 -2.43 11.43 4.31
CA GLN A 273 -2.39 11.38 5.77
C GLN A 273 -1.45 10.28 6.26
N THR A 274 -1.47 9.13 5.58
CA THR A 274 -0.56 8.01 5.86
C THR A 274 0.89 8.42 5.68
N TYR A 275 1.23 9.14 4.59
CA TYR A 275 2.57 9.67 4.34
C TYR A 275 3.05 10.59 5.48
N LYS A 276 2.21 11.54 5.91
CA LYS A 276 2.55 12.46 7.00
C LYS A 276 2.87 11.70 8.30
N LEU A 277 2.06 10.71 8.62
CA LEU A 277 2.27 9.91 9.83
C LEU A 277 3.49 8.98 9.69
N LEU A 278 3.73 8.38 8.52
CA LEU A 278 4.96 7.61 8.25
C LEU A 278 6.23 8.47 8.39
N ARG A 279 6.19 9.74 7.96
CA ARG A 279 7.29 10.71 8.15
C ARG A 279 7.56 10.98 9.61
N GLN A 280 6.50 11.25 10.40
CA GLN A 280 6.58 11.53 11.83
C GLN A 280 7.27 10.38 12.60
N TYR A 281 6.98 9.13 12.23
CA TYR A 281 7.53 7.95 12.89
C TYR A 281 8.78 7.36 12.21
N ASN A 282 9.44 8.10 11.33
CA ASN A 282 10.67 7.69 10.62
C ASN A 282 10.53 6.42 9.78
N LEU A 283 9.31 6.02 9.44
CA LEU A 283 9.03 4.81 8.63
C LEU A 283 9.10 5.06 7.14
N PHE A 284 8.74 6.28 6.68
CA PHE A 284 8.81 6.64 5.27
C PHE A 284 10.23 6.58 4.73
N GLN A 285 11.18 7.03 5.52
CA GLN A 285 12.62 7.06 5.20
C GLN A 285 13.18 5.64 5.02
N GLN A 286 12.64 4.67 5.76
CA GLN A 286 13.04 3.26 5.63
C GLN A 286 12.46 2.61 4.34
N LEU A 287 11.29 3.02 3.89
CA LEU A 287 10.65 2.49 2.68
C LEU A 287 11.16 3.16 1.40
N PHE A 288 11.48 4.46 1.47
CA PHE A 288 11.84 5.29 0.35
C PHE A 288 13.13 6.07 0.61
N PRO A 289 14.27 5.39 0.86
CA PRO A 289 15.53 6.05 1.19
C PRO A 289 16.01 7.00 0.10
N THR A 290 15.82 6.63 -1.17
CA THR A 290 16.16 7.47 -2.33
C THR A 290 15.41 8.80 -2.35
N ILE A 291 14.14 8.81 -1.92
CA ILE A 291 13.34 10.04 -1.81
C ILE A 291 13.77 10.82 -0.56
N ALA A 292 13.97 10.10 0.54
CA ALA A 292 14.30 10.71 1.83
C ALA A 292 15.66 11.44 1.81
N ALA A 293 16.59 11.01 0.99
CA ALA A 293 17.88 11.70 0.78
C ALA A 293 17.70 13.13 0.26
N GLY A 294 16.63 13.41 -0.49
CA GLY A 294 16.32 14.74 -1.02
C GLY A 294 15.53 15.64 -0.05
N PHE A 295 15.19 15.16 1.16
CA PHE A 295 14.52 16.01 2.13
C PHE A 295 15.48 17.04 2.72
N THR A 296 15.08 18.30 2.68
CA THR A 296 15.81 19.41 3.30
C THR A 296 15.24 19.69 4.68
N GLN A 297 15.93 20.58 5.44
CA GLN A 297 15.42 21.08 6.73
C GLN A 297 14.17 21.98 6.56
N HIS A 298 13.90 22.43 5.33
CA HIS A 298 12.71 23.21 5.01
C HIS A 298 11.61 22.31 4.47
N GLU A 299 10.50 22.20 5.17
CA GLU A 299 9.34 21.36 4.83
C GLU A 299 8.60 21.78 3.54
N ASP A 300 9.05 22.83 2.83
CA ASP A 300 8.39 23.36 1.62
C ASP A 300 9.22 23.17 0.34
N SER A 301 9.96 22.05 0.26
CA SER A 301 10.72 21.73 -0.95
C SER A 301 9.79 21.35 -2.11
N GLN A 302 10.28 21.51 -3.37
CA GLN A 302 9.53 21.05 -4.54
C GLN A 302 9.23 19.54 -4.48
N LEU A 303 10.16 18.76 -3.92
CA LEU A 303 10.00 17.32 -3.69
C LEU A 303 8.80 17.04 -2.78
N GLU A 304 8.74 17.69 -1.62
CA GLU A 304 7.66 17.46 -0.65
C GLU A 304 6.30 17.90 -1.19
N ARG A 305 6.24 19.07 -1.83
CA ARG A 305 5.02 19.53 -2.52
C ARG A 305 4.56 18.56 -3.63
N MET A 306 5.49 17.94 -4.35
CA MET A 306 5.16 16.91 -5.35
C MET A 306 4.57 15.67 -4.69
N LEU A 307 5.19 15.18 -3.61
CA LEU A 307 4.70 14.02 -2.86
C LEU A 307 3.29 14.27 -2.31
N GLU A 308 3.07 15.38 -1.67
CA GLU A 308 1.74 15.73 -1.14
C GLU A 308 0.70 15.84 -2.25
N ARG A 309 1.04 16.48 -3.35
CA ARG A 309 0.10 16.65 -4.48
C ARG A 309 -0.25 15.34 -5.17
N VAL A 310 0.72 14.48 -5.44
CA VAL A 310 0.43 13.17 -6.08
C VAL A 310 -0.35 12.25 -5.17
N LEU A 311 -0.07 12.25 -3.87
CA LEU A 311 -0.82 11.46 -2.89
C LEU A 311 -2.25 11.97 -2.73
N HIS A 312 -2.43 13.28 -2.60
CA HIS A 312 -3.75 13.90 -2.57
C HIS A 312 -4.59 13.55 -3.82
N ASN A 313 -4.01 13.71 -5.01
CA ASN A 313 -4.70 13.38 -6.26
C ASN A 313 -5.02 11.88 -6.35
N THR A 314 -4.14 11.01 -5.82
CA THR A 314 -4.37 9.57 -5.75
C THR A 314 -5.55 9.26 -4.82
N ASP A 315 -5.60 9.89 -3.65
CA ASP A 315 -6.70 9.71 -2.69
C ASP A 315 -8.04 10.14 -3.26
N VAL A 316 -8.12 11.32 -3.89
CA VAL A 316 -9.34 11.82 -4.54
C VAL A 316 -9.82 10.81 -5.61
N ARG A 317 -8.93 10.32 -6.46
CA ARG A 317 -9.29 9.35 -7.51
C ARG A 317 -9.83 8.04 -6.92
N ILE A 318 -9.25 7.55 -5.84
CA ILE A 318 -9.70 6.31 -5.17
C ILE A 318 -11.07 6.54 -4.52
N GLN A 319 -11.28 7.68 -3.86
CA GLN A 319 -12.56 8.04 -3.24
C GLN A 319 -13.67 8.18 -4.29
N GLU A 320 -13.34 8.62 -5.50
CA GLU A 320 -14.27 8.65 -6.65
C GLU A 320 -14.45 7.27 -7.32
N GLY A 321 -13.89 6.20 -6.79
CA GLY A 321 -13.96 4.84 -7.34
C GLY A 321 -13.12 4.62 -8.61
N LYS A 322 -12.23 5.56 -8.95
CA LYS A 322 -11.36 5.47 -10.13
C LYS A 322 -10.13 4.59 -9.85
N ARG A 323 -9.69 3.86 -10.87
CA ARG A 323 -8.47 3.07 -10.76
C ARG A 323 -7.23 3.97 -10.76
N VAL A 324 -6.24 3.62 -9.94
CA VAL A 324 -4.93 4.24 -9.89
C VAL A 324 -3.86 3.25 -10.33
N ASN A 325 -2.82 3.75 -10.98
CA ASN A 325 -1.71 2.92 -11.44
C ASN A 325 -0.49 3.14 -10.54
N PRO A 326 0.01 2.12 -9.85
CA PRO A 326 1.20 2.24 -9.01
C PRO A 326 2.42 2.81 -9.75
N ALA A 327 2.60 2.48 -11.03
CA ALA A 327 3.72 3.00 -11.81
C ALA A 327 3.69 4.54 -11.92
N PHE A 328 2.51 5.15 -12.06
CA PHE A 328 2.39 6.61 -12.10
C PHE A 328 2.77 7.23 -10.76
N LEU A 329 2.27 6.64 -9.66
CA LEU A 329 2.60 7.11 -8.31
C LEU A 329 4.12 7.08 -8.08
N PHE A 330 4.78 5.94 -8.31
CA PHE A 330 6.23 5.81 -8.14
C PHE A 330 7.02 6.69 -9.11
N ALA A 331 6.60 6.81 -10.38
CA ALA A 331 7.24 7.70 -11.35
C ALA A 331 7.24 9.16 -10.89
N THR A 332 6.14 9.59 -10.28
CA THR A 332 5.98 10.96 -9.79
C THR A 332 6.79 11.18 -8.49
N MET A 333 6.72 10.24 -7.55
CA MET A 333 7.45 10.34 -6.28
C MET A 333 8.96 10.37 -6.47
N LEU A 334 9.49 9.61 -7.44
CA LEU A 334 10.92 9.50 -7.74
C LEU A 334 11.40 10.53 -8.78
N TRP A 335 10.55 11.45 -9.22
CA TRP A 335 10.91 12.39 -10.30
C TRP A 335 12.08 13.32 -9.93
N TYR A 336 12.01 13.98 -8.77
CA TYR A 336 13.08 14.90 -8.37
C TYR A 336 14.40 14.19 -8.05
N PRO A 337 14.45 13.07 -7.31
CA PRO A 337 15.65 12.26 -7.18
C PRO A 337 16.28 11.87 -8.53
N LEU A 338 15.44 11.48 -9.50
CA LEU A 338 15.90 11.17 -10.86
C LEU A 338 16.51 12.40 -11.56
N ALA A 339 15.84 13.56 -11.52
CA ALA A 339 16.29 14.76 -12.19
C ALA A 339 17.63 15.26 -11.59
N GLU A 340 17.74 15.23 -10.28
CA GLU A 340 18.96 15.58 -9.55
C GLU A 340 20.11 14.65 -9.93
N ARG A 341 19.88 13.33 -9.86
CA ARG A 341 20.89 12.33 -10.25
C ARG A 341 21.33 12.48 -11.71
N ALA A 342 20.42 12.81 -12.62
CA ALA A 342 20.74 13.06 -14.02
C ALA A 342 21.64 14.30 -14.20
N HIS A 343 21.40 15.37 -13.41
CA HIS A 343 22.24 16.57 -13.41
C HIS A 343 23.64 16.28 -12.84
N GLU A 344 23.73 15.52 -11.75
CA GLU A 344 25.01 15.10 -11.16
C GLU A 344 25.84 14.33 -12.20
N ILE A 345 25.28 13.26 -12.80
CA ILE A 345 25.97 12.45 -13.80
C ILE A 345 26.42 13.31 -15.00
N ALA A 346 25.56 14.20 -15.51
CA ALA A 346 25.92 15.08 -16.61
C ALA A 346 27.11 16.01 -16.27
N HIS A 347 27.11 16.56 -15.05
CA HIS A 347 28.16 17.44 -14.57
C HIS A 347 29.48 16.69 -14.35
N GLU A 348 29.47 15.52 -13.72
CA GLU A 348 30.63 14.73 -13.37
C GLU A 348 31.30 14.08 -14.60
N SER A 349 30.47 13.55 -15.53
CA SER A 349 30.97 12.76 -16.66
C SER A 349 31.11 13.55 -17.97
N GLY A 350 30.56 14.77 -18.06
CA GLY A 350 30.49 15.55 -19.30
C GLY A 350 29.53 14.95 -20.35
N LEU A 351 28.72 14.00 -19.98
CA LEU A 351 27.69 13.39 -20.86
C LEU A 351 26.60 14.40 -21.22
N THR A 352 25.92 14.14 -22.35
CA THR A 352 24.69 14.88 -22.64
C THR A 352 23.65 14.62 -21.55
N TYR A 353 22.79 15.60 -21.25
CA TYR A 353 21.72 15.39 -20.27
C TYR A 353 20.82 14.18 -20.62
N TYR A 354 20.62 13.91 -21.90
CA TYR A 354 19.86 12.75 -22.34
C TYR A 354 20.51 11.42 -21.92
N ASP A 355 21.82 11.28 -22.16
CA ASP A 355 22.57 10.07 -21.82
C ASP A 355 22.68 9.91 -20.29
N ALA A 356 22.95 11.01 -19.58
CA ALA A 356 22.97 11.05 -18.12
C ALA A 356 21.60 10.66 -17.51
N PHE A 357 20.52 11.15 -18.11
CA PHE A 357 19.15 10.79 -17.68
C PHE A 357 18.84 9.30 -17.86
N MET A 358 19.34 8.69 -18.96
CA MET A 358 19.20 7.25 -19.18
C MET A 358 19.92 6.42 -18.11
N LEU A 359 21.11 6.86 -17.69
CA LEU A 359 21.85 6.22 -16.59
C LEU A 359 21.15 6.43 -15.25
N ALA A 360 20.75 7.66 -14.95
CA ALA A 360 20.06 8.00 -13.71
C ALA A 360 18.76 7.20 -13.51
N MET A 361 18.01 6.91 -14.59
CA MET A 361 16.81 6.06 -14.49
C MET A 361 17.12 4.66 -13.96
N ASN A 362 18.29 4.10 -14.33
CA ASN A 362 18.71 2.80 -13.81
C ASN A 362 19.14 2.92 -12.35
N ASP A 363 20.01 3.88 -12.04
CA ASP A 363 20.52 4.10 -10.68
C ASP A 363 19.38 4.25 -9.67
N ILE A 364 18.41 5.12 -9.96
CA ILE A 364 17.27 5.41 -9.07
C ILE A 364 16.36 4.19 -8.88
N LEU A 365 16.07 3.46 -9.97
CA LEU A 365 15.20 2.27 -9.86
C LEU A 365 15.91 1.10 -9.19
N ASP A 366 17.19 0.90 -9.48
CA ASP A 366 17.97 -0.19 -8.88
C ASP A 366 18.14 0.06 -7.38
N GLU A 367 18.40 1.32 -6.97
CA GLU A 367 18.49 1.68 -5.56
C GLU A 367 17.14 1.48 -4.83
N GLN A 368 16.06 2.02 -5.39
CA GLN A 368 14.73 1.86 -4.77
C GLN A 368 14.29 0.38 -4.73
N CYS A 369 14.65 -0.42 -5.73
CA CYS A 369 14.29 -1.84 -5.77
C CYS A 369 15.02 -2.70 -4.72
N LYS A 370 16.11 -2.23 -4.14
CA LYS A 370 16.75 -2.90 -2.99
C LYS A 370 15.82 -2.95 -1.78
N THR A 371 15.07 -1.86 -1.56
CA THR A 371 14.12 -1.75 -0.44
C THR A 371 12.73 -2.26 -0.80
N LEU A 372 12.22 -1.89 -1.99
CA LEU A 372 10.90 -2.29 -2.47
C LEU A 372 11.07 -3.04 -3.79
N ALA A 373 10.81 -4.33 -3.83
CA ALA A 373 10.91 -5.14 -5.05
C ALA A 373 9.81 -4.76 -6.06
N ILE A 374 9.95 -3.58 -6.68
CA ILE A 374 8.99 -3.09 -7.67
C ILE A 374 8.99 -4.03 -8.89
N PRO A 375 7.85 -4.65 -9.25
CA PRO A 375 7.77 -5.60 -10.36
C PRO A 375 8.26 -4.99 -11.68
N ARG A 376 8.99 -5.77 -12.50
CA ARG A 376 9.57 -5.33 -13.77
C ARG A 376 8.55 -4.65 -14.71
N ARG A 377 7.31 -5.15 -14.73
CA ARG A 377 6.22 -4.53 -15.51
C ARG A 377 5.97 -3.07 -15.10
N LEU A 378 6.12 -2.73 -13.81
CA LEU A 378 5.93 -1.37 -13.32
C LEU A 378 7.16 -0.51 -13.58
N THR A 379 8.39 -1.03 -13.38
CA THR A 379 9.61 -0.27 -13.67
C THR A 379 9.72 0.10 -15.15
N THR A 380 9.25 -0.76 -16.06
CA THR A 380 9.15 -0.42 -17.49
C THR A 380 8.19 0.75 -17.72
N LEU A 381 7.00 0.71 -17.10
CA LEU A 381 6.03 1.81 -17.22
C LEU A 381 6.55 3.11 -16.61
N ILE A 382 7.27 3.05 -15.49
CA ILE A 382 7.92 4.20 -14.86
C ILE A 382 8.91 4.84 -15.84
N ARG A 383 9.79 4.05 -16.46
CA ARG A 383 10.74 4.53 -17.47
C ARG A 383 10.04 5.19 -18.66
N ASP A 384 8.95 4.59 -19.16
CA ASP A 384 8.17 5.16 -20.25
C ASP A 384 7.61 6.55 -19.90
N ILE A 385 7.08 6.71 -18.68
CA ILE A 385 6.52 7.99 -18.19
C ILE A 385 7.64 9.04 -18.09
N TRP A 386 8.81 8.68 -17.55
CA TRP A 386 9.95 9.56 -17.43
C TRP A 386 10.52 9.97 -18.79
N MET A 387 10.65 9.05 -19.72
CA MET A 387 11.11 9.33 -21.08
C MET A 387 10.19 10.29 -21.84
N LEU A 388 8.89 10.27 -21.54
CA LEU A 388 7.97 11.22 -22.11
C LEU A 388 8.26 12.65 -21.66
N GLN A 389 8.82 12.88 -20.46
CA GLN A 389 9.18 14.21 -19.98
C GLN A 389 10.29 14.85 -20.87
N LEU A 390 11.22 14.06 -21.38
CA LEU A 390 12.25 14.54 -22.34
C LEU A 390 11.69 14.72 -23.78
N ARG A 391 10.58 14.06 -24.10
CA ARG A 391 9.99 14.07 -25.45
C ARG A 391 8.89 15.11 -25.61
N LEU A 392 8.10 15.39 -24.57
CA LEU A 392 7.00 16.34 -24.62
C LEU A 392 7.40 17.77 -25.04
N PRO A 393 8.61 18.30 -24.68
CA PRO A 393 9.05 19.59 -25.23
C PRO A 393 9.29 19.57 -26.75
N ARG A 394 9.56 18.39 -27.36
CA ARG A 394 9.88 18.22 -28.79
C ARG A 394 8.61 18.08 -29.64
N ARG A 395 7.77 19.09 -29.63
CA ARG A 395 6.40 19.11 -30.21
C ARG A 395 6.31 19.54 -31.69
N GLN A 396 7.41 19.68 -32.41
CA GLN A 396 7.44 20.13 -33.78
C GLN A 396 7.03 19.04 -34.79
N GLY A 397 6.21 19.40 -35.78
CA GLY A 397 5.81 18.56 -36.90
C GLY A 397 5.14 17.23 -36.46
N LYS A 398 5.34 16.16 -37.23
CA LYS A 398 4.74 14.84 -36.98
C LYS A 398 5.11 14.22 -35.64
N LYS A 399 6.06 14.80 -34.87
CA LYS A 399 6.45 14.29 -33.55
C LYS A 399 5.33 14.46 -32.51
N ALA A 400 4.63 15.59 -32.55
CA ALA A 400 3.52 15.86 -31.65
C ALA A 400 2.38 14.82 -31.83
N LEU A 401 2.00 14.53 -33.07
CA LEU A 401 0.96 13.54 -33.39
C LEU A 401 1.36 12.14 -32.86
N ARG A 402 2.61 11.70 -33.11
CA ARG A 402 3.10 10.42 -32.61
C ARG A 402 3.16 10.35 -31.08
N LEU A 403 3.41 11.47 -30.40
CA LEU A 403 3.39 11.51 -28.94
C LEU A 403 1.96 11.41 -28.41
N LEU A 404 1.00 12.09 -29.04
CA LEU A 404 -0.41 12.02 -28.67
C LEU A 404 -0.97 10.58 -28.78
N GLU A 405 -0.53 9.84 -29.80
CA GLU A 405 -0.89 8.42 -30.01
C GLU A 405 -0.15 7.45 -29.09
N HIS A 406 0.82 7.92 -28.31
CA HIS A 406 1.62 7.05 -27.46
C HIS A 406 0.77 6.46 -26.31
N PRO A 407 0.79 5.14 -26.07
CA PRO A 407 -0.08 4.48 -25.07
C PRO A 407 0.03 5.04 -23.63
N LYS A 408 1.17 5.69 -23.32
CA LYS A 408 1.44 6.30 -22.02
C LYS A 408 1.39 7.82 -22.05
N PHE A 409 0.91 8.41 -23.14
CA PHE A 409 0.84 9.86 -23.28
C PHE A 409 0.11 10.51 -22.11
N ARG A 410 -1.08 9.98 -21.75
CA ARG A 410 -1.87 10.54 -20.63
C ARG A 410 -1.08 10.58 -19.34
N ALA A 411 -0.41 9.49 -18.96
CA ALA A 411 0.41 9.46 -17.74
C ALA A 411 1.61 10.42 -17.83
N GLY A 412 2.26 10.52 -19.00
CA GLY A 412 3.34 11.49 -19.23
C GLY A 412 2.85 12.93 -19.13
N PHE A 413 1.67 13.22 -19.64
CA PHE A 413 1.04 14.54 -19.58
C PHE A 413 0.60 14.88 -18.13
N ASP A 414 0.00 13.94 -17.41
CA ASP A 414 -0.39 14.14 -16.00
C ASP A 414 0.83 14.46 -15.12
N LEU A 415 1.99 13.80 -15.35
CA LEU A 415 3.22 14.16 -14.66
C LEU A 415 3.72 15.55 -15.05
N LEU A 416 3.63 15.92 -16.33
CA LEU A 416 3.99 17.26 -16.79
C LEU A 416 3.10 18.35 -16.13
N GLU A 417 1.80 18.11 -15.99
CA GLU A 417 0.87 19.01 -15.29
C GLU A 417 1.28 19.21 -13.82
N LEU A 418 1.62 18.12 -13.11
CA LEU A 418 2.08 18.20 -11.71
C LEU A 418 3.35 19.04 -11.59
N ARG A 419 4.32 18.80 -12.48
CA ARG A 419 5.57 19.56 -12.56
C ARG A 419 5.34 21.03 -12.86
N ALA A 420 4.50 21.33 -13.83
CA ALA A 420 4.19 22.70 -14.24
C ALA A 420 3.59 23.54 -13.10
N GLY A 421 2.86 22.90 -12.21
CA GLY A 421 2.34 23.54 -11.00
C GLY A 421 3.41 23.88 -9.94
N LEU A 422 4.64 23.37 -10.09
CA LEU A 422 5.73 23.53 -9.14
C LEU A 422 6.97 24.19 -9.75
N GLU A 423 7.27 23.96 -11.03
CA GLU A 423 8.52 24.34 -11.70
C GLU A 423 8.40 25.64 -12.52
N GLY A 424 7.20 26.20 -12.71
CA GLY A 424 7.00 27.56 -13.21
C GLY A 424 6.45 27.70 -14.63
N ARG A 425 6.52 28.92 -15.19
CA ARG A 425 5.78 29.36 -16.38
C ARG A 425 6.12 28.60 -17.66
N GLU A 426 7.35 28.19 -17.85
CA GLU A 426 7.75 27.50 -19.09
C GLU A 426 7.00 26.18 -19.26
N LEU A 427 6.90 25.39 -18.18
CA LEU A 427 6.15 24.15 -18.18
C LEU A 427 4.64 24.39 -18.26
N GLN A 428 4.13 25.47 -17.65
CA GLN A 428 2.72 25.84 -17.74
C GLN A 428 2.33 26.13 -19.19
N THR A 429 3.16 26.85 -19.94
CA THR A 429 2.96 27.10 -21.38
C THR A 429 2.97 25.80 -22.18
N LEU A 430 3.86 24.87 -21.83
CA LEU A 430 3.94 23.56 -22.47
C LEU A 430 2.69 22.71 -22.17
N VAL A 431 2.21 22.72 -20.94
CA VAL A 431 0.96 22.04 -20.54
C VAL A 431 -0.23 22.60 -21.30
N GLN A 432 -0.35 23.96 -21.33
CA GLN A 432 -1.46 24.59 -22.06
C GLN A 432 -1.46 24.20 -23.54
N TRP A 433 -0.29 24.26 -24.18
CA TRP A 433 -0.17 23.84 -25.58
C TRP A 433 -0.64 22.39 -25.80
N TRP A 434 -0.24 21.46 -24.92
CA TRP A 434 -0.67 20.06 -25.03
C TRP A 434 -2.16 19.87 -24.73
N ALA A 435 -2.73 20.66 -23.82
CA ALA A 435 -4.16 20.64 -23.53
C ALA A 435 -4.97 21.10 -24.76
N ASP A 436 -4.55 22.21 -25.38
CA ASP A 436 -5.16 22.73 -26.59
C ASP A 436 -5.02 21.74 -27.76
N PHE A 437 -3.84 21.12 -27.90
CA PHE A 437 -3.58 20.12 -28.94
C PHE A 437 -4.41 18.85 -28.78
N GLN A 438 -4.69 18.42 -27.55
CA GLN A 438 -5.61 17.29 -27.28
C GLN A 438 -7.05 17.62 -27.65
N ALA A 439 -7.52 18.83 -27.33
CA ALA A 439 -8.88 19.29 -27.59
C ALA A 439 -9.15 19.61 -29.07
N SER A 440 -8.09 19.89 -29.86
CA SER A 440 -8.17 20.35 -31.24
C SER A 440 -8.48 19.24 -32.23
N ASN A 441 -9.17 19.61 -33.36
CA ASN A 441 -9.31 18.77 -34.56
C ASN A 441 -8.03 18.77 -35.43
N GLY A 442 -8.05 18.05 -36.57
CA GLY A 442 -6.86 17.88 -37.41
C GLY A 442 -6.28 19.19 -37.97
N ASP A 443 -7.17 20.14 -38.41
CA ASP A 443 -6.76 21.43 -39.00
C ASP A 443 -6.18 22.35 -37.90
N GLN A 444 -6.85 22.46 -36.76
CA GLN A 444 -6.39 23.24 -35.63
C GLN A 444 -5.04 22.72 -35.08
N ARG A 445 -4.82 21.40 -35.06
CA ARG A 445 -3.51 20.82 -34.71
C ARG A 445 -2.41 21.24 -35.67
N ASN A 446 -2.73 21.31 -36.98
CA ASN A 446 -1.77 21.76 -37.96
C ASN A 446 -1.39 23.23 -37.75
N ASP A 447 -2.35 24.08 -37.39
CA ASP A 447 -2.10 25.48 -37.10
C ASP A 447 -1.24 25.65 -35.85
N LEU A 448 -1.56 24.98 -34.76
CA LEU A 448 -0.72 24.95 -33.53
C LEU A 448 0.72 24.51 -33.80
N MET A 449 0.92 23.53 -34.70
CA MET A 449 2.27 23.09 -35.08
C MET A 449 3.00 24.12 -35.98
N ARG A 450 2.29 24.89 -36.81
CA ARG A 450 2.87 25.94 -37.65
C ARG A 450 3.31 27.14 -36.84
N ASP A 451 2.52 27.54 -35.87
CA ASP A 451 2.83 28.71 -35.04
C ASP A 451 4.11 28.49 -34.22
N LEU A 452 4.34 27.28 -33.69
CA LEU A 452 5.62 26.92 -33.11
C LEU A 452 6.80 27.03 -34.07
N GLY A 453 6.60 26.76 -35.36
CA GLY A 453 7.63 26.92 -36.38
C GLY A 453 7.97 28.41 -36.68
N ARG A 454 6.99 29.32 -36.47
CA ARG A 454 7.21 30.75 -36.61
C ARG A 454 7.92 31.37 -35.43
N GLU A 455 7.58 30.96 -34.19
CA GLU A 455 8.24 31.41 -32.96
C GLU A 455 9.72 30.96 -32.91
N GLY A 456 10.04 29.73 -33.35
CA GLY A 456 11.42 29.19 -33.40
C GLY A 456 12.26 29.75 -34.59
N GLY A 457 11.66 30.38 -35.57
CA GLY A 457 12.33 30.92 -36.75
C GLY A 457 13.03 32.27 -36.56
N ASN A 458 12.74 32.99 -35.47
CA ASN A 458 13.26 34.35 -35.27
C ASN A 458 14.58 34.46 -34.52
N SER A 459 15.25 33.34 -34.22
CA SER A 459 16.49 33.32 -33.42
C SER A 459 17.71 32.58 -34.06
N SER A 460 17.75 32.39 -35.39
CA SER A 460 18.95 31.89 -36.03
C SER A 460 19.14 32.44 -37.43
N ASP A 461 19.74 33.60 -37.50
CA ASP A 461 20.49 34.06 -38.68
C ASP A 461 21.77 33.16 -38.81
N LYS A 462 21.60 31.94 -39.30
CA LYS A 462 22.69 31.08 -39.74
C LYS A 462 22.72 31.09 -41.23
N PRO A 463 23.85 31.51 -41.88
CA PRO A 463 23.95 31.58 -43.34
C PRO A 463 23.69 30.19 -43.93
N ARG A 464 22.78 30.14 -44.90
CA ARG A 464 22.46 28.95 -45.69
C ARG A 464 23.74 28.41 -46.33
N ARG A 465 24.22 27.23 -45.93
CA ARG A 465 25.26 26.52 -46.66
C ARG A 465 24.81 26.27 -48.08
N PRO A 466 25.66 26.59 -49.11
CA PRO A 466 25.31 26.37 -50.50
C PRO A 466 25.08 24.89 -50.79
N ARG A 467 23.99 24.59 -51.50
CA ARG A 467 23.67 23.24 -51.95
C ARG A 467 24.80 22.74 -52.85
N ARG A 468 25.47 21.63 -52.46
CA ARG A 468 26.39 20.89 -53.33
C ARG A 468 25.62 20.39 -54.54
N PRO A 469 26.19 20.60 -55.80
CA PRO A 469 25.56 20.08 -57.01
C PRO A 469 25.58 18.56 -57.04
N HIS A 470 24.46 17.96 -57.37
CA HIS A 470 24.34 16.52 -57.60
C HIS A 470 25.15 16.14 -58.84
N PHE A 471 26.32 15.49 -58.65
CA PHE A 471 27.01 14.79 -59.74
C PHE A 471 26.21 13.55 -60.13
N ARG A 472 25.58 13.61 -61.29
CA ARG A 472 24.94 12.47 -61.98
C ARG A 472 26.06 11.49 -62.39
N ARG A 473 26.22 10.37 -61.67
CA ARG A 473 27.02 9.24 -62.10
C ARG A 473 26.48 8.67 -63.38
N ARG A 474 27.20 8.86 -64.51
CA ARG A 474 26.97 8.14 -65.79
C ARG A 474 27.19 6.64 -65.55
N ARG A 475 26.17 5.83 -65.98
CA ARG A 475 26.30 4.36 -66.07
C ARG A 475 27.30 4.03 -67.19
N PRO A 476 28.22 3.05 -66.98
CA PRO A 476 29.05 2.52 -68.04
C PRO A 476 28.21 1.70 -69.03
N ALA A 477 28.47 1.88 -70.36
CA ALA A 477 27.84 1.13 -71.43
C ALA A 477 28.26 -0.35 -71.39
N ALA A 478 27.27 -1.28 -71.55
CA ALA A 478 27.49 -2.69 -71.69
C ALA A 478 28.32 -3.00 -72.94
N LYS A 479 29.47 -3.67 -72.80
CA LYS A 479 30.17 -4.29 -73.92
C LYS A 479 29.42 -5.54 -74.38
N LYS A 480 29.05 -5.55 -75.68
CA LYS A 480 28.60 -6.73 -76.39
C LYS A 480 29.74 -7.74 -76.48
N ALA A 481 29.51 -8.96 -76.09
CA ALA A 481 30.34 -10.11 -76.44
C ALA A 481 30.00 -10.55 -77.87
N VAL A 482 30.98 -10.72 -78.70
CA VAL A 482 30.95 -11.45 -79.97
C VAL A 482 31.87 -12.66 -79.82
N GLU A 483 31.28 -13.78 -80.20
CA GLU A 483 31.82 -15.15 -80.29
C GLU A 483 32.13 -15.88 -78.97
#